data_2024d681020a8d83ab1c28f614be9add
#
_entry.id   2024d681020a8d83ab1c28f614be9add
#
_cell.length_a   1.000
_cell.length_b   1.000
_cell.length_c   1.000
_cell.angle_alpha   90.00
_cell.angle_beta   90.00
_cell.angle_gamma   90.00
#
_symmetry.space_group_name_H-M   'P 1'
#
loop_
_entity.id
_entity.type
_entity.pdbx_description
1 polymer ?
#
loop_
_entity_poly.entity_id
_entity_poly.type
_entity_poly.pdbx_seq_one_letter_code
_entity_poly.pdbx_strand_id
1 'polypeptide(L)'
;MTSAPQRLSYEARILVVPLGASGDALVQSMAADNLSNIRIVTDAGHSAAFVRDIHAAAGTEITETAADLAASADMMILLGADLHQVPGDFVATVAGAARANGVLLAGVLVDQQNWESEQGATAMAVLRRELDMLVSVREASLAAAFIDVLKGGRRKPQADPTTTETGAATATTEENTGRGAS
;
A
#
# COMPACT_ATOMS: atom_id res chain seq x y z
N MET A 1 22.41 -26.84 21.45
CA MET A 1 22.19 -25.87 20.36
C MET A 1 20.99 -24.98 20.72
N THR A 2 21.26 -23.80 21.23
CA THR A 2 20.21 -22.85 21.65
C THR A 2 19.71 -22.13 20.41
N SER A 3 18.48 -22.44 20.01
CA SER A 3 17.82 -21.73 18.91
C SER A 3 17.67 -20.26 19.32
N ALA A 4 18.22 -19.34 18.54
CA ALA A 4 18.04 -17.91 18.76
C ALA A 4 16.54 -17.59 18.75
N PRO A 5 16.04 -16.72 19.67
CA PRO A 5 14.64 -16.35 19.70
C PRO A 5 14.27 -15.72 18.36
N GLN A 6 13.32 -16.35 17.67
CA GLN A 6 12.79 -15.84 16.41
C GLN A 6 12.10 -14.51 16.71
N ARG A 7 12.66 -13.39 16.25
CA ARG A 7 12.02 -12.08 16.35
C ARG A 7 10.74 -12.15 15.54
N LEU A 8 9.59 -12.10 16.22
CA LEU A 8 8.31 -11.87 15.61
C LEU A 8 8.33 -10.46 15.04
N SER A 9 8.31 -10.32 13.72
CA SER A 9 8.19 -9.03 13.09
C SER A 9 6.74 -8.55 13.26
N TYR A 10 6.58 -7.38 13.87
CA TYR A 10 5.29 -6.73 14.03
C TYR A 10 4.79 -6.27 12.65
N GLU A 11 3.53 -6.53 12.36
CA GLU A 11 2.85 -6.02 11.19
C GLU A 11 1.91 -4.90 11.61
N ALA A 12 2.17 -3.68 11.12
CA ALA A 12 1.39 -2.51 11.47
C ALA A 12 0.00 -2.55 10.82
N ARG A 13 -1.01 -2.12 11.57
CA ARG A 13 -2.38 -1.94 11.07
C ARG A 13 -2.44 -0.59 10.34
N ILE A 14 -2.53 -0.64 9.03
CA ILE A 14 -2.55 0.55 8.19
C ILE A 14 -3.96 0.90 7.76
N LEU A 15 -4.32 2.16 7.93
CA LEU A 15 -5.52 2.77 7.39
C LEU A 15 -5.14 3.74 6.27
N VAL A 16 -5.59 3.49 5.05
CA VAL A 16 -5.40 4.39 3.91
C VAL A 16 -6.63 5.28 3.75
N VAL A 17 -6.39 6.58 3.66
CA VAL A 17 -7.40 7.62 3.47
C VAL A 17 -7.14 8.30 2.12
N PRO A 18 -7.93 8.00 1.09
CA PRO A 18 -7.77 8.65 -0.21
C PRO A 18 -8.16 10.13 -0.14
N LEU A 19 -7.41 10.96 -0.84
CA LEU A 19 -7.66 12.40 -0.97
C LEU A 19 -8.31 12.68 -2.33
N GLY A 20 -9.63 12.80 -2.32
CA GLY A 20 -10.45 13.05 -3.50
C GLY A 20 -10.44 11.90 -4.53
N ALA A 21 -11.02 12.14 -5.70
CA ALA A 21 -11.18 11.12 -6.74
C ALA A 21 -9.86 10.56 -7.25
N SER A 22 -8.79 11.36 -7.25
CA SER A 22 -7.46 10.88 -7.63
C SER A 22 -6.90 9.87 -6.63
N GLY A 23 -7.14 10.08 -5.33
CA GLY A 23 -6.80 9.13 -4.28
C GLY A 23 -7.58 7.83 -4.38
N ASP A 24 -8.88 7.90 -4.67
CA ASP A 24 -9.73 6.73 -4.89
C ASP A 24 -9.25 5.87 -6.07
N ALA A 25 -8.88 6.51 -7.18
CA ALA A 25 -8.33 5.82 -8.35
C ALA A 25 -7.00 5.12 -8.03
N LEU A 26 -6.15 5.75 -7.22
CA LEU A 26 -4.90 5.15 -6.76
C LEU A 26 -5.14 3.91 -5.88
N VAL A 27 -6.07 3.98 -4.93
CA VAL A 27 -6.45 2.82 -4.09
C VAL A 27 -6.91 1.65 -4.95
N GLN A 28 -7.74 1.90 -5.96
CA GLN A 28 -8.20 0.85 -6.89
C GLN A 28 -7.04 0.23 -7.68
N SER A 29 -6.09 1.05 -8.14
CA SER A 29 -4.89 0.57 -8.82
C SER A 29 -4.02 -0.29 -7.91
N MET A 30 -3.82 0.14 -6.67
CA MET A 30 -3.00 -0.56 -5.68
C MET A 30 -3.62 -1.84 -5.15
N ALA A 31 -4.96 -1.99 -5.20
CA ALA A 31 -5.64 -3.22 -4.80
C ALA A 31 -5.21 -4.44 -5.62
N ALA A 32 -4.68 -4.22 -6.83
CA ALA A 32 -4.11 -5.27 -7.68
C ALA A 32 -2.71 -5.74 -7.21
N ASP A 33 -2.03 -5.01 -6.32
CA ASP A 33 -0.62 -5.21 -5.97
C ASP A 33 -0.38 -6.13 -4.74
N ASN A 34 -1.31 -7.04 -4.43
CA ASN A 34 -1.18 -7.99 -3.31
C ASN A 34 -0.97 -7.37 -1.92
N LEU A 35 -1.40 -6.15 -1.70
CA LEU A 35 -1.41 -5.52 -0.39
C LEU A 35 -2.42 -6.27 0.50
N SER A 36 -2.00 -6.79 1.66
CA SER A 36 -2.87 -7.49 2.61
C SER A 36 -2.96 -6.71 3.92
N ASN A 37 -4.06 -6.88 4.65
CA ASN A 37 -4.29 -6.28 5.98
C ASN A 37 -4.24 -4.74 5.96
N ILE A 38 -4.69 -4.13 4.85
CA ILE A 38 -4.82 -2.70 4.71
C ILE A 38 -6.31 -2.36 4.63
N ARG A 39 -6.73 -1.44 5.49
CA ARG A 39 -8.08 -0.89 5.48
C ARG A 39 -8.09 0.42 4.73
N ILE A 40 -9.16 0.69 4.01
CA ILE A 40 -9.34 1.94 3.28
C ILE A 40 -10.61 2.65 3.73
N VAL A 41 -10.55 3.96 3.82
CA VAL A 41 -11.72 4.80 3.98
C VAL A 41 -12.34 5.02 2.60
N THR A 42 -13.60 4.61 2.42
CA THR A 42 -14.31 4.76 1.13
C THR A 42 -15.19 5.99 1.10
N ASP A 43 -15.63 6.45 2.25
CA ASP A 43 -16.33 7.73 2.41
C ASP A 43 -16.11 8.25 3.83
N ALA A 44 -15.83 9.53 3.98
CA ALA A 44 -15.62 10.19 5.25
C ALA A 44 -16.68 11.26 5.47
N GLY A 45 -17.71 10.93 6.23
CA GLY A 45 -18.69 11.90 6.73
C GLY A 45 -18.17 12.68 7.94
N HIS A 46 -18.97 13.65 8.42
CA HIS A 46 -18.59 14.52 9.53
C HIS A 46 -18.43 13.80 10.88
N SER A 47 -19.12 12.67 11.08
CA SER A 47 -19.13 11.93 12.36
C SER A 47 -18.74 10.47 12.26
N ALA A 48 -18.76 9.90 11.08
CA ALA A 48 -18.41 8.51 10.82
C ALA A 48 -17.81 8.34 9.43
N ALA A 49 -17.02 7.33 9.23
CA ALA A 49 -16.46 6.96 7.95
C ALA A 49 -16.86 5.53 7.59
N PHE A 50 -17.02 5.28 6.31
CA PHE A 50 -17.17 3.93 5.75
C PHE A 50 -15.80 3.35 5.47
N VAL A 51 -15.56 2.15 5.94
CA VAL A 51 -14.23 1.51 5.87
C VAL A 51 -14.38 0.08 5.42
N ARG A 52 -13.48 -0.38 4.58
CA ARG A 52 -13.39 -1.79 4.17
C ARG A 52 -11.94 -2.24 4.07
N ASP A 53 -11.71 -3.53 3.99
CA ASP A 53 -10.41 -4.07 3.55
C ASP A 53 -10.16 -3.72 2.08
N ILE A 54 -8.91 -3.50 1.71
CA ILE A 54 -8.53 -3.08 0.36
C ILE A 54 -8.97 -4.09 -0.71
N HIS A 55 -9.02 -5.39 -0.36
CA HIS A 55 -9.45 -6.46 -1.27
C HIS A 55 -10.92 -6.83 -1.14
N ALA A 56 -11.64 -6.26 -0.17
CA ALA A 56 -13.05 -6.54 0.00
C ALA A 56 -13.89 -5.94 -1.14
N ALA A 57 -14.97 -6.61 -1.49
CA ALA A 57 -15.89 -6.10 -2.51
C ALA A 57 -16.53 -4.78 -2.07
N ALA A 58 -16.88 -3.94 -3.03
CA ALA A 58 -17.73 -2.77 -2.76
C ALA A 58 -19.07 -3.21 -2.15
N GLY A 59 -19.56 -2.45 -1.17
CA GLY A 59 -20.78 -2.79 -0.44
C GLY A 59 -20.55 -3.64 0.82
N THR A 60 -19.28 -3.93 1.16
CA THR A 60 -18.92 -4.61 2.42
C THR A 60 -18.37 -3.65 3.46
N GLU A 61 -18.59 -2.36 3.26
CA GLU A 61 -18.10 -1.31 4.15
C GLU A 61 -18.77 -1.43 5.53
N ILE A 62 -18.00 -1.20 6.57
CA ILE A 62 -18.48 -1.00 7.93
C ILE A 62 -18.39 0.47 8.30
N THR A 63 -19.32 0.95 9.13
CA THR A 63 -19.31 2.33 9.61
C THR A 63 -18.55 2.39 10.93
N GLU A 64 -17.52 3.23 10.99
CA GLU A 64 -16.74 3.49 12.20
C GLU A 64 -16.64 4.99 12.48
N THR A 65 -16.52 5.35 13.75
CA THR A 65 -16.22 6.75 14.11
C THR A 65 -14.75 7.10 13.83
N ALA A 66 -14.43 8.36 13.65
CA ALA A 66 -13.04 8.79 13.47
C ALA A 66 -12.16 8.39 14.66
N ALA A 67 -12.70 8.37 15.88
CA ALA A 67 -12.00 7.94 17.09
C ALA A 67 -11.69 6.44 17.06
N ASP A 68 -12.67 5.58 16.67
CA ASP A 68 -12.47 4.14 16.57
C ASP A 68 -11.45 3.80 15.48
N LEU A 69 -11.49 4.49 14.35
CA LEU A 69 -10.52 4.36 13.26
C LEU A 69 -9.10 4.68 13.72
N ALA A 70 -8.94 5.81 14.40
CA ALA A 70 -7.64 6.19 14.92
C ALA A 70 -7.15 5.21 16.00
N ALA A 71 -8.02 4.73 16.88
CA ALA A 71 -7.66 3.75 17.92
C ALA A 71 -7.31 2.37 17.34
N SER A 72 -7.85 2.03 16.18
CA SER A 72 -7.64 0.73 15.53
C SER A 72 -6.46 0.68 14.57
N ALA A 73 -5.82 1.81 14.26
CA ALA A 73 -4.68 1.92 13.36
C ALA A 73 -3.38 2.21 14.12
N ASP A 74 -2.27 1.71 13.63
CA ASP A 74 -0.93 2.08 14.08
C ASP A 74 -0.35 3.18 13.18
N MET A 75 -0.85 3.26 11.95
CA MET A 75 -0.48 4.28 10.98
C MET A 75 -1.67 4.63 10.08
N MET A 76 -1.83 5.91 9.81
CA MET A 76 -2.77 6.42 8.81
C MET A 76 -1.98 6.99 7.63
N ILE A 77 -2.41 6.70 6.41
CA ILE A 77 -1.75 7.16 5.18
C ILE A 77 -2.76 7.94 4.34
N LEU A 78 -2.51 9.23 4.17
CA LEU A 78 -3.23 10.06 3.21
C LEU A 78 -2.66 9.83 1.82
N LEU A 79 -3.48 9.36 0.89
CA LEU A 79 -3.06 9.00 -0.47
C LEU A 79 -3.72 9.92 -1.50
N GLY A 80 -2.94 10.57 -2.36
CA GLY A 80 -3.46 11.46 -3.38
C GLY A 80 -2.49 11.70 -4.54
N ALA A 81 -2.99 12.34 -5.59
CA ALA A 81 -2.20 12.78 -6.74
C ALA A 81 -2.43 14.26 -7.05
N ASP A 82 -3.66 14.72 -7.01
CA ASP A 82 -4.03 16.08 -7.34
C ASP A 82 -4.16 16.96 -6.11
N LEU A 83 -3.26 17.93 -5.97
CA LEU A 83 -3.25 18.85 -4.83
C LEU A 83 -4.48 19.76 -4.75
N HIS A 84 -5.20 19.98 -5.86
CA HIS A 84 -6.47 20.70 -5.83
C HIS A 84 -7.59 19.92 -5.13
N GLN A 85 -7.45 18.60 -5.01
CA GLN A 85 -8.42 17.74 -4.37
C GLN A 85 -8.13 17.51 -2.87
N VAL A 86 -7.07 18.12 -2.33
CA VAL A 86 -6.71 18.00 -0.92
C VAL A 86 -7.57 18.92 -0.06
N PRO A 87 -8.50 18.39 0.75
CA PRO A 87 -9.34 19.21 1.61
C PRO A 87 -8.58 19.54 2.91
N GLY A 88 -8.03 20.75 3.00
CA GLY A 88 -7.14 21.15 4.10
C GLY A 88 -7.75 20.98 5.49
N ASP A 89 -9.04 21.32 5.67
CA ASP A 89 -9.73 21.16 6.96
C ASP A 89 -9.90 19.69 7.35
N PHE A 90 -10.14 18.82 6.37
CA PHE A 90 -10.20 17.38 6.61
C PHE A 90 -8.83 16.84 7.01
N VAL A 91 -7.75 17.24 6.33
CA VAL A 91 -6.38 16.85 6.71
C VAL A 91 -6.07 17.27 8.13
N ALA A 92 -6.40 18.50 8.53
CA ALA A 92 -6.19 18.98 9.90
C ALA A 92 -7.01 18.19 10.93
N THR A 93 -8.25 17.81 10.60
CA THR A 93 -9.12 16.98 11.45
C THR A 93 -8.52 15.59 11.65
N VAL A 94 -8.11 14.93 10.57
CA VAL A 94 -7.47 13.60 10.62
C VAL A 94 -6.17 13.67 11.42
N ALA A 95 -5.36 14.70 11.21
CA ALA A 95 -4.12 14.89 11.95
C ALA A 95 -4.36 15.11 13.45
N GLY A 96 -5.39 15.85 13.82
CA GLY A 96 -5.80 16.00 15.23
C GLY A 96 -6.19 14.66 15.86
N ALA A 97 -6.98 13.85 15.17
CA ALA A 97 -7.37 12.52 15.64
C ALA A 97 -6.18 11.56 15.76
N ALA A 98 -5.28 11.55 14.77
CA ALA A 98 -4.07 10.74 14.80
C ALA A 98 -3.17 11.08 16.00
N ARG A 99 -2.89 12.37 16.21
CA ARG A 99 -2.08 12.84 17.35
C ARG A 99 -2.71 12.49 18.70
N ALA A 100 -4.03 12.66 18.83
CA ALA A 100 -4.73 12.33 20.09
C ALA A 100 -4.63 10.85 20.45
N ASN A 101 -4.44 9.96 19.48
CA ASN A 101 -4.35 8.51 19.66
C ASN A 101 -2.92 7.97 19.50
N GLY A 102 -1.92 8.83 19.30
CA GLY A 102 -0.52 8.41 19.11
C GLY A 102 -0.29 7.62 17.81
N VAL A 103 -1.14 7.85 16.81
CA VAL A 103 -1.06 7.20 15.49
C VAL A 103 -0.15 8.03 14.58
N LEU A 104 0.76 7.38 13.88
CA LEU A 104 1.62 8.03 12.91
C LEU A 104 0.82 8.38 11.65
N LEU A 105 0.93 9.63 11.19
CA LEU A 105 0.24 10.14 10.01
C LEU A 105 1.23 10.40 8.88
N ALA A 106 1.14 9.62 7.81
CA ALA A 106 1.95 9.75 6.60
C ALA A 106 1.12 10.28 5.42
N GLY A 107 1.78 10.98 4.51
CA GLY A 107 1.23 11.33 3.21
C GLY A 107 2.02 10.67 2.09
N VAL A 108 1.32 10.12 1.11
CA VAL A 108 1.90 9.59 -0.12
C VAL A 108 1.25 10.27 -1.31
N LEU A 109 2.04 11.05 -2.04
CA LEU A 109 1.61 11.72 -3.27
C LEU A 109 2.19 10.97 -4.47
N VAL A 110 1.32 10.58 -5.40
CA VAL A 110 1.71 9.85 -6.61
C VAL A 110 1.58 10.76 -7.80
N ASP A 111 2.67 10.98 -8.54
CA ASP A 111 2.70 11.83 -9.74
C ASP A 111 1.98 13.17 -9.49
N GLN A 112 2.41 13.86 -8.45
CA GLN A 112 1.72 15.03 -7.90
C GLN A 112 1.44 16.09 -8.94
N GLN A 113 0.17 16.46 -9.09
CA GLN A 113 -0.31 17.45 -10.02
C GLN A 113 -0.64 18.76 -9.32
N ASN A 114 -0.64 19.85 -10.09
CA ASN A 114 -1.07 21.19 -9.66
C ASN A 114 -0.24 21.81 -8.52
N TRP A 115 0.97 21.30 -8.29
CA TRP A 115 1.84 21.78 -7.21
C TRP A 115 2.33 23.25 -7.42
N GLU A 116 2.38 23.72 -8.66
CA GLU A 116 2.79 25.09 -9.02
C GLU A 116 1.67 26.14 -8.86
N SER A 117 0.43 25.69 -8.68
CA SER A 117 -0.71 26.58 -8.48
C SER A 117 -0.74 27.12 -7.04
N GLU A 118 -1.38 28.27 -6.82
CA GLU A 118 -1.57 28.85 -5.48
C GLU A 118 -2.32 27.88 -4.54
N GLN A 119 -3.37 27.24 -5.06
CA GLN A 119 -4.12 26.24 -4.31
C GLN A 119 -3.29 25.01 -3.98
N GLY A 120 -2.50 24.51 -4.94
CA GLY A 120 -1.60 23.37 -4.72
C GLY A 120 -0.49 23.70 -3.73
N ALA A 121 0.09 24.89 -3.80
CA ALA A 121 1.08 25.37 -2.82
C ALA A 121 0.48 25.45 -1.41
N THR A 122 -0.75 25.93 -1.29
CA THR A 122 -1.48 25.96 -0.01
C THR A 122 -1.74 24.55 0.53
N ALA A 123 -2.23 23.65 -0.31
CA ALA A 123 -2.45 22.24 0.06
C ALA A 123 -1.14 21.57 0.52
N MET A 124 -0.05 21.80 -0.21
CA MET A 124 1.27 21.28 0.15
C MET A 124 1.75 21.84 1.50
N ALA A 125 1.50 23.12 1.79
CA ALA A 125 1.85 23.72 3.08
C ALA A 125 1.06 23.08 4.24
N VAL A 126 -0.24 22.78 4.03
CA VAL A 126 -1.06 22.06 5.01
C VAL A 126 -0.51 20.66 5.22
N LEU A 127 -0.24 19.89 4.17
CA LEU A 127 0.30 18.55 4.28
C LEU A 127 1.63 18.53 5.06
N ARG A 128 2.55 19.44 4.73
CA ARG A 128 3.86 19.53 5.43
C ARG A 128 3.74 19.91 6.90
N ARG A 129 2.73 20.69 7.27
CA ARG A 129 2.50 21.09 8.66
C ARG A 129 1.84 19.98 9.48
N GLU A 130 0.92 19.25 8.88
CA GLU A 130 0.05 18.32 9.60
C GLU A 130 0.60 16.88 9.65
N LEU A 131 1.43 16.49 8.68
CA LEU A 131 1.92 15.11 8.55
C LEU A 131 3.27 14.91 9.26
N ASP A 132 3.44 13.74 9.87
CA ASP A 132 4.73 13.30 10.43
C ASP A 132 5.71 12.93 9.31
N MET A 133 5.21 12.46 8.17
CA MET A 133 6.01 12.07 7.01
C MET A 133 5.25 12.39 5.72
N LEU A 134 5.95 12.92 4.73
CA LEU A 134 5.40 13.17 3.39
C LEU A 134 6.36 12.63 2.34
N VAL A 135 5.85 11.74 1.49
CA VAL A 135 6.61 11.09 0.41
C VAL A 135 5.93 11.36 -0.93
N SER A 136 6.71 11.67 -1.94
CA SER A 136 6.27 11.79 -3.31
C SER A 136 6.92 10.70 -4.16
N VAL A 137 6.11 9.96 -4.90
CA VAL A 137 6.53 8.91 -5.82
C VAL A 137 5.92 9.15 -7.21
N ARG A 138 6.50 8.52 -8.23
CA ARG A 138 6.04 8.74 -9.61
C ARG A 138 4.94 7.77 -10.04
N GLU A 139 4.84 6.62 -9.41
CA GLU A 139 3.97 5.53 -9.85
C GLU A 139 3.22 4.90 -8.68
N ALA A 140 2.00 4.43 -8.92
CA ALA A 140 1.18 3.75 -7.92
C ALA A 140 1.85 2.48 -7.37
N SER A 141 2.59 1.74 -8.21
CA SER A 141 3.36 0.57 -7.81
C SER A 141 4.43 0.89 -6.76
N LEU A 142 5.08 2.05 -6.86
CA LEU A 142 6.04 2.52 -5.86
C LEU A 142 5.35 2.93 -4.56
N ALA A 143 4.15 3.52 -4.65
CA ALA A 143 3.34 3.82 -3.47
C ALA A 143 2.92 2.52 -2.76
N ALA A 144 2.45 1.52 -3.49
CA ALA A 144 2.10 0.22 -2.96
C ALA A 144 3.30 -0.47 -2.27
N ALA A 145 4.44 -0.50 -2.94
CA ALA A 145 5.68 -1.06 -2.38
C ALA A 145 6.13 -0.32 -1.11
N PHE A 146 5.99 1.01 -1.08
CA PHE A 146 6.31 1.83 0.07
C PHE A 146 5.38 1.52 1.25
N ILE A 147 4.08 1.41 1.02
CA ILE A 147 3.09 1.05 2.04
C ILE A 147 3.35 -0.36 2.58
N ASP A 148 3.70 -1.32 1.72
CA ASP A 148 4.07 -2.67 2.13
C ASP A 148 5.32 -2.70 3.03
N VAL A 149 6.30 -1.84 2.74
CA VAL A 149 7.48 -1.67 3.60
C VAL A 149 7.11 -1.09 4.95
N LEU A 150 6.24 -0.07 4.99
CA LEU A 150 5.79 0.57 6.22
C LEU A 150 4.96 -0.39 7.09
N LYS A 151 4.14 -1.21 6.46
CA LYS A 151 3.37 -2.24 7.15
C LYS A 151 4.28 -3.22 7.89
N GLY A 152 5.46 -3.52 7.35
CA GLY A 152 6.37 -4.50 7.94
C GLY A 152 5.87 -5.93 7.76
N GLY A 153 6.11 -6.79 8.74
CA GLY A 153 5.75 -8.20 8.65
C GLY A 153 6.84 -9.07 7.97
N ARG A 154 6.55 -10.33 7.76
CA ARG A 154 7.46 -11.25 7.06
C ARG A 154 7.34 -11.02 5.55
N ARG A 155 8.42 -10.57 4.93
CA ARG A 155 8.52 -10.65 3.47
C ARG A 155 8.48 -12.12 3.07
N LYS A 156 7.54 -12.50 2.19
CA LYS A 156 7.63 -13.79 1.49
C LYS A 156 8.95 -13.79 0.74
N PRO A 157 9.74 -14.88 0.81
CA PRO A 157 10.95 -15.01 -0.01
C PRO A 157 10.53 -14.80 -1.46
N GLN A 158 11.09 -13.77 -2.08
CA GLN A 158 10.93 -13.58 -3.52
C GLN A 158 11.57 -14.79 -4.18
N ALA A 159 10.80 -15.57 -4.93
CA ALA A 159 11.34 -16.67 -5.71
C ALA A 159 12.38 -16.08 -6.67
N ASP A 160 13.65 -16.46 -6.48
CA ASP A 160 14.72 -16.07 -7.38
C ASP A 160 14.36 -16.55 -8.81
N PRO A 161 14.37 -15.65 -9.81
CA PRO A 161 14.04 -16.02 -11.19
C PRO A 161 15.16 -16.85 -11.87
N THR A 162 16.13 -17.33 -11.12
CA THR A 162 17.31 -18.03 -11.63
C THR A 162 17.35 -19.47 -11.16
N THR A 163 16.42 -20.29 -11.65
CA THR A 163 16.69 -21.71 -11.82
C THR A 163 16.08 -22.13 -13.15
N THR A 164 16.72 -21.66 -14.23
CA THR A 164 16.60 -22.33 -15.50
C THR A 164 17.38 -23.63 -15.36
N GLU A 165 16.67 -24.69 -15.05
CA GLU A 165 17.19 -26.04 -15.12
C GLU A 165 17.62 -26.32 -16.56
N THR A 166 18.92 -26.20 -16.82
CA THR A 166 19.54 -26.74 -18.03
C THR A 166 19.56 -28.26 -17.88
N GLY A 167 18.46 -28.87 -18.24
CA GLY A 167 18.37 -30.33 -18.44
C GLY A 167 19.18 -30.72 -19.65
N ALA A 168 20.38 -31.20 -19.43
CA ALA A 168 21.22 -31.84 -20.43
C ALA A 168 20.52 -33.06 -20.98
N ALA A 169 20.10 -33.01 -22.23
CA ALA A 169 19.73 -34.19 -23.00
C ALA A 169 20.99 -34.90 -23.41
N THR A 170 21.34 -35.97 -22.72
CA THR A 170 22.31 -36.98 -23.16
C THR A 170 21.69 -37.79 -24.26
N ALA A 171 22.18 -37.57 -25.46
CA ALA A 171 21.98 -38.47 -26.58
C ALA A 171 22.65 -39.83 -26.31
N THR A 172 21.89 -40.88 -26.30
CA THR A 172 22.41 -42.24 -26.35
C THR A 172 22.21 -42.75 -27.78
N THR A 173 23.31 -42.83 -28.46
CA THR A 173 23.50 -43.61 -29.69
C THR A 173 23.56 -45.10 -29.34
N GLU A 174 22.73 -45.92 -29.90
CA GLU A 174 22.94 -47.34 -30.13
C GLU A 174 22.33 -47.66 -31.48
N GLU A 175 23.13 -47.82 -32.46
CA GLU A 175 23.69 -48.96 -33.09
C GLU A 175 22.85 -50.25 -32.90
N ASN A 176 22.20 -50.67 -33.95
CA ASN A 176 22.01 -52.10 -34.22
C ASN A 176 21.96 -52.42 -35.68
N THR A 177 22.97 -53.20 -36.05
CA THR A 177 23.24 -54.01 -37.17
C THR A 177 22.22 -55.17 -37.30
N GLY A 178 21.85 -55.53 -38.54
CA GLY A 178 21.21 -56.81 -38.78
C GLY A 178 20.42 -56.82 -40.08
N ARG A 179 20.96 -57.06 -41.23
CA ARG A 179 21.31 -58.37 -41.90
C ARG A 179 20.08 -59.23 -42.18
N GLY A 180 19.93 -59.56 -43.48
CA GLY A 180 19.19 -60.69 -44.00
C GLY A 180 18.25 -60.31 -45.15
N ALA A 181 18.58 -60.43 -46.33
CA ALA A 181 18.65 -61.61 -47.20
C ALA A 181 17.27 -62.12 -47.61
N SER A 182 16.90 -61.92 -48.82
CA SER A 182 16.53 -62.75 -49.94
C SER A 182 15.77 -61.98 -50.97
#